data_94b82b2f078b97285ce6f718e337821c
#
_entry.id   94b82b2f078b97285ce6f718e337821c
#
_cell.length_a   1.000
_cell.length_b   1.000
_cell.length_c   1.000
_cell.angle_alpha   90.00
_cell.angle_beta   90.00
_cell.angle_gamma   90.00
#
_symmetry.space_group_name_H-M   'P 1'
#
loop_
_entity.id
_entity.type
_entity.pdbx_description
1 polymer ?
#
loop_
_entity_poly.entity_id
_entity_poly.type
_entity_poly.pdbx_seq_one_letter_code
_entity_poly.pdbx_strand_id
1 'polypeptide(L)'
;TRYFSSAASDVYKRQGLQPRAAFGYLTLAVSKIIDVVENSNYVSQLNDVSSYIDKLSENGDESDINKLSIDICESINKKTVIIYSGTDMSRVVSSRWKTQINENAKSKAFIGNLPEVHHNEILSWDADKDGSKKNYIVIFIRDQNEHPQIKKRFELTKDLIGEKVDIIEVNIANQESTLKTLLELVLLGDLVSLNLAAKLAVNPNNIDTIEKLKKLLGG
;
A
#
# COMPACT_ATOMS: atom_id res chain seq x y z
N THR A 1 20.86 -5.71 -23.19
CA THR A 1 19.54 -5.57 -22.52
C THR A 1 19.34 -4.08 -22.34
N ARG A 2 18.54 -3.46 -23.21
CA ARG A 2 18.19 -2.04 -23.06
C ARG A 2 17.22 -1.92 -21.90
N TYR A 3 17.64 -1.32 -20.82
CA TYR A 3 16.74 -0.80 -19.82
C TYR A 3 15.80 0.16 -20.52
N PHE A 4 14.50 -0.06 -20.46
CA PHE A 4 13.53 0.93 -20.86
C PHE A 4 13.78 2.16 -19.98
N SER A 5 14.33 3.18 -20.57
CA SER A 5 14.60 4.44 -19.90
C SER A 5 13.27 4.99 -19.37
N SER A 6 13.24 5.37 -18.11
CA SER A 6 12.12 6.10 -17.51
C SER A 6 11.81 7.42 -18.23
N ALA A 7 12.64 7.83 -19.16
CA ALA A 7 12.46 9.01 -20.00
C ALA A 7 11.18 8.99 -20.87
N ALA A 8 10.72 7.82 -21.31
CA ALA A 8 9.46 7.73 -22.06
C ALA A 8 8.22 7.98 -21.20
N SER A 9 8.29 7.71 -19.88
CA SER A 9 7.19 7.98 -18.93
C SER A 9 7.19 9.46 -18.47
N ASP A 10 8.26 10.20 -18.65
CA ASP A 10 8.35 11.61 -18.25
C ASP A 10 7.55 12.56 -19.15
N VAL A 11 7.23 12.15 -20.37
CA VAL A 11 6.49 12.99 -21.34
C VAL A 11 5.06 13.28 -20.88
N TYR A 12 4.46 12.41 -20.08
CA TYR A 12 3.07 12.55 -19.59
C TYR A 12 2.97 12.89 -18.10
N LYS A 13 4.10 12.98 -17.42
CA LYS A 13 4.15 13.28 -15.99
C LYS A 13 4.14 14.79 -15.79
N ARG A 14 3.20 15.30 -14.97
CA ARG A 14 3.26 16.68 -14.52
C ARG A 14 4.61 16.92 -13.83
N GLN A 15 5.39 17.87 -14.37
CA GLN A 15 6.73 18.16 -13.84
C GLN A 15 6.65 18.60 -12.36
N GLY A 16 7.65 18.22 -11.58
CA GLY A 16 7.74 18.57 -10.16
C GLY A 16 7.09 17.59 -9.19
N LEU A 17 6.36 16.58 -9.67
CA LEU A 17 5.81 15.53 -8.79
C LEU A 17 6.78 14.36 -8.65
N GLN A 18 6.93 13.88 -7.42
CA GLN A 18 7.57 12.58 -7.20
C GLN A 18 6.76 11.48 -7.91
N PRO A 19 7.39 10.40 -8.44
CA PRO A 19 6.68 9.34 -9.17
C PRO A 19 5.48 8.77 -8.41
N ARG A 20 5.61 8.60 -7.10
CA ARG A 20 4.54 8.11 -6.23
C ARG A 20 3.34 9.06 -6.15
N ALA A 21 3.57 10.36 -6.20
CA ALA A 21 2.52 11.38 -6.21
C ALA A 21 1.88 11.55 -7.60
N ALA A 22 2.50 11.03 -8.66
CA ALA A 22 1.99 11.03 -10.02
C ALA A 22 1.14 9.79 -10.37
N PHE A 23 0.78 8.97 -9.39
CA PHE A 23 0.10 7.68 -9.59
C PHE A 23 -1.16 7.81 -10.46
N GLY A 24 -2.05 8.75 -10.16
CA GLY A 24 -3.28 8.96 -10.94
C GLY A 24 -3.01 9.29 -12.41
N TYR A 25 -2.01 10.14 -12.69
CA TYR A 25 -1.63 10.48 -14.07
C TYR A 25 -1.07 9.26 -14.82
N LEU A 26 -0.24 8.46 -14.16
CA LEU A 26 0.33 7.25 -14.76
C LEU A 26 -0.75 6.20 -15.01
N THR A 27 -1.66 6.01 -14.07
CA THR A 27 -2.78 5.08 -14.20
C THR A 27 -3.68 5.49 -15.38
N LEU A 28 -4.03 6.76 -15.50
CA LEU A 28 -4.83 7.27 -16.61
C LEU A 28 -4.14 7.05 -17.96
N ALA A 29 -2.83 7.32 -18.05
CA ALA A 29 -2.08 7.14 -19.29
C ALA A 29 -2.04 5.67 -19.72
N VAL A 30 -1.78 4.75 -18.79
CA VAL A 30 -1.78 3.30 -19.05
C VAL A 30 -3.18 2.83 -19.45
N SER A 31 -4.23 3.26 -18.74
CA SER A 31 -5.61 2.89 -19.06
C SER A 31 -6.04 3.34 -20.46
N LYS A 32 -5.61 4.52 -20.91
CA LYS A 32 -5.86 4.98 -22.30
C LYS A 32 -5.21 4.06 -23.33
N ILE A 33 -4.00 3.59 -23.08
CA ILE A 33 -3.32 2.67 -23.99
C ILE A 33 -4.06 1.33 -24.02
N ILE A 34 -4.45 0.79 -22.87
CA ILE A 34 -5.18 -0.48 -22.76
C ILE A 34 -6.54 -0.36 -23.46
N ASP A 35 -7.27 0.73 -23.27
CA ASP A 35 -8.56 0.96 -23.91
C ASP A 35 -8.46 0.92 -25.44
N VAL A 36 -7.38 1.47 -26.00
CA VAL A 36 -7.14 1.44 -27.45
C VAL A 36 -6.76 0.02 -27.93
N VAL A 37 -5.92 -0.70 -27.18
CA VAL A 37 -5.41 -2.01 -27.59
C VAL A 37 -6.45 -3.11 -27.42
N GLU A 38 -7.19 -3.06 -26.32
CA GLU A 38 -8.15 -4.13 -25.93
C GLU A 38 -9.62 -3.76 -26.19
N ASN A 39 -9.86 -2.56 -26.73
CA ASN A 39 -11.23 -2.02 -26.91
C ASN A 39 -12.04 -2.05 -25.60
N SER A 40 -11.40 -1.67 -24.50
CA SER A 40 -11.97 -1.61 -23.16
C SER A 40 -12.46 -0.19 -22.81
N ASN A 41 -12.89 0.03 -21.56
CA ASN A 41 -13.42 1.30 -21.09
C ASN A 41 -12.88 1.71 -19.72
N TYR A 42 -11.64 1.38 -19.41
CA TYR A 42 -11.00 1.69 -18.12
C TYR A 42 -10.96 3.19 -17.80
N VAL A 43 -10.77 4.04 -18.82
CA VAL A 43 -10.79 5.51 -18.62
C VAL A 43 -12.14 5.97 -18.11
N SER A 44 -13.25 5.43 -18.64
CA SER A 44 -14.60 5.76 -18.15
C SER A 44 -14.79 5.30 -16.71
N GLN A 45 -14.36 4.08 -16.38
CA GLN A 45 -14.42 3.56 -15.02
C GLN A 45 -13.58 4.39 -14.04
N LEU A 46 -12.39 4.90 -14.46
CA LEU A 46 -11.57 5.78 -13.64
C LEU A 46 -12.24 7.12 -13.34
N ASN A 47 -13.02 7.69 -14.27
CA ASN A 47 -13.78 8.91 -14.03
C ASN A 47 -14.85 8.70 -12.94
N ASP A 48 -15.56 7.55 -12.98
CA ASP A 48 -16.55 7.20 -11.95
C ASP A 48 -15.89 7.02 -10.58
N VAL A 49 -14.71 6.38 -10.57
CA VAL A 49 -13.94 6.19 -9.33
C VAL A 49 -13.35 7.49 -8.82
N SER A 50 -12.94 8.42 -9.69
CA SER A 50 -12.45 9.74 -9.27
C SER A 50 -13.49 10.47 -8.43
N SER A 51 -14.74 10.52 -8.91
CA SER A 51 -15.83 11.14 -8.15
C SER A 51 -16.11 10.44 -6.81
N TYR A 52 -15.89 9.15 -6.73
CA TYR A 52 -15.99 8.39 -5.47
C TYR A 52 -14.85 8.75 -4.50
N ILE A 53 -13.61 8.80 -4.97
CA ILE A 53 -12.43 9.17 -4.16
C ILE A 53 -12.54 10.62 -3.66
N ASP A 54 -13.03 11.53 -4.50
CA ASP A 54 -13.27 12.91 -4.09
C ASP A 54 -14.24 13.00 -2.90
N LYS A 55 -15.33 12.22 -2.94
CA LYS A 55 -16.29 12.16 -1.83
C LYS A 55 -15.67 11.58 -0.54
N LEU A 56 -14.83 10.55 -0.64
CA LEU A 56 -14.13 9.98 0.53
C LEU A 56 -13.22 11.01 1.22
N SER A 57 -12.72 11.98 0.45
CA SER A 57 -11.78 13.00 0.91
C SER A 57 -12.45 14.37 1.17
N GLU A 58 -13.77 14.50 0.96
CA GLU A 58 -14.48 15.78 0.94
C GLU A 58 -14.31 16.60 2.22
N ASN A 59 -14.25 15.93 3.36
CA ASN A 59 -14.09 16.60 4.66
C ASN A 59 -12.60 16.72 5.11
N GLY A 60 -11.65 16.45 4.21
CA GLY A 60 -10.22 16.54 4.52
C GLY A 60 -9.85 15.75 5.78
N ASP A 61 -9.29 16.42 6.78
CA ASP A 61 -8.85 15.78 8.04
C ASP A 61 -9.98 15.13 8.84
N GLU A 62 -11.22 15.59 8.68
CA GLU A 62 -12.41 15.06 9.35
C GLU A 62 -13.05 13.88 8.60
N SER A 63 -12.56 13.52 7.42
CA SER A 63 -13.08 12.37 6.66
C SER A 63 -12.84 11.06 7.40
N ASP A 64 -13.76 10.10 7.24
CA ASP A 64 -13.64 8.79 7.91
C ASP A 64 -12.41 8.02 7.45
N ILE A 65 -12.03 8.15 6.18
CA ILE A 65 -10.82 7.50 5.65
C ILE A 65 -9.55 8.09 6.28
N ASN A 66 -9.52 9.41 6.56
CA ASN A 66 -8.37 10.01 7.23
C ASN A 66 -8.33 9.61 8.70
N LYS A 67 -9.46 9.57 9.40
CA LYS A 67 -9.54 9.07 10.79
C LYS A 67 -9.04 7.63 10.88
N LEU A 68 -9.50 6.75 9.99
CA LEU A 68 -9.00 5.37 9.92
C LEU A 68 -7.49 5.33 9.68
N SER A 69 -6.96 6.19 8.81
CA SER A 69 -5.52 6.26 8.55
C SER A 69 -4.72 6.70 9.78
N ILE A 70 -5.26 7.60 10.58
CA ILE A 70 -4.66 8.05 11.85
C ILE A 70 -4.65 6.90 12.86
N ASP A 71 -5.75 6.17 13.02
CA ASP A 71 -5.83 5.02 13.95
C ASP A 71 -4.81 3.94 13.59
N ILE A 72 -4.66 3.64 12.31
CA ILE A 72 -3.63 2.72 11.82
C ILE A 72 -2.23 3.26 12.12
N CYS A 73 -1.99 4.55 11.84
CA CYS A 73 -0.72 5.22 12.11
C CYS A 73 -0.36 5.18 13.62
N GLU A 74 -1.35 5.43 14.50
CA GLU A 74 -1.16 5.33 15.96
C GLU A 74 -0.73 3.93 16.39
N SER A 75 -1.33 2.92 15.81
CA SER A 75 -1.02 1.51 16.08
C SER A 75 0.38 1.11 15.57
N ILE A 76 0.77 1.62 14.38
CA ILE A 76 2.11 1.41 13.82
C ILE A 76 3.17 2.05 14.73
N ASN A 77 2.97 3.32 15.09
CA ASN A 77 3.93 4.10 15.89
C ASN A 77 5.37 3.97 15.31
N LYS A 78 6.30 3.36 16.06
CA LYS A 78 7.70 3.14 15.65
C LYS A 78 8.00 1.67 15.29
N LYS A 79 6.97 0.84 15.19
CA LYS A 79 7.13 -0.58 14.87
C LYS A 79 7.50 -0.79 13.41
N THR A 80 8.17 -1.89 13.13
CA THR A 80 8.35 -2.40 11.77
C THR A 80 7.03 -2.99 11.28
N VAL A 81 6.60 -2.57 10.09
CA VAL A 81 5.32 -2.99 9.51
C VAL A 81 5.53 -4.23 8.63
N ILE A 82 4.75 -5.27 8.86
CA ILE A 82 4.70 -6.45 8.00
C ILE A 82 3.29 -6.52 7.42
N ILE A 83 3.17 -6.57 6.09
CA ILE A 83 1.89 -6.52 5.41
C ILE A 83 1.63 -7.86 4.74
N TYR A 84 0.57 -8.56 5.15
CA TYR A 84 0.16 -9.81 4.54
C TYR A 84 -1.02 -9.60 3.60
N SER A 85 -0.96 -10.27 2.45
CA SER A 85 -1.98 -10.26 1.40
C SER A 85 -2.20 -11.65 0.82
N GLY A 86 -3.34 -11.88 0.15
CA GLY A 86 -3.72 -13.21 -0.31
C GLY A 86 -4.27 -13.29 -1.74
N THR A 87 -4.62 -12.15 -2.35
CA THR A 87 -5.13 -12.07 -3.73
C THR A 87 -4.25 -11.18 -4.59
N ASP A 88 -4.43 -11.22 -5.90
CA ASP A 88 -3.63 -10.39 -6.81
C ASP A 88 -3.86 -8.89 -6.54
N MET A 89 -5.10 -8.47 -6.29
CA MET A 89 -5.42 -7.09 -5.93
C MET A 89 -4.74 -6.69 -4.62
N SER A 90 -4.92 -7.47 -3.56
CA SER A 90 -4.34 -7.15 -2.26
C SER A 90 -2.81 -7.18 -2.25
N ARG A 91 -2.17 -7.98 -3.12
CA ARG A 91 -0.70 -7.96 -3.33
C ARG A 91 -0.21 -6.66 -3.93
N VAL A 92 -0.92 -6.13 -4.94
CA VAL A 92 -0.59 -4.83 -5.55
C VAL A 92 -0.71 -3.71 -4.51
N VAL A 93 -1.81 -3.70 -3.75
CA VAL A 93 -2.03 -2.74 -2.66
C VAL A 93 -0.93 -2.84 -1.61
N SER A 94 -0.61 -4.04 -1.13
CA SER A 94 0.43 -4.26 -0.11
C SER A 94 1.80 -3.79 -0.57
N SER A 95 2.15 -4.04 -1.84
CA SER A 95 3.38 -3.55 -2.45
C SER A 95 3.43 -2.02 -2.43
N ARG A 96 2.32 -1.35 -2.76
CA ARG A 96 2.24 0.10 -2.71
C ARG A 96 2.35 0.62 -1.27
N TRP A 97 1.59 0.06 -0.32
CA TRP A 97 1.67 0.46 1.09
C TRP A 97 3.10 0.37 1.61
N LYS A 98 3.76 -0.76 1.35
CA LYS A 98 5.18 -0.97 1.72
C LYS A 98 6.06 0.14 1.16
N THR A 99 5.96 0.44 -0.13
CA THR A 99 6.82 1.45 -0.76
C THR A 99 6.50 2.86 -0.24
N GLN A 100 5.22 3.21 -0.04
CA GLN A 100 4.81 4.50 0.51
C GLN A 100 5.29 4.68 1.95
N ILE A 101 5.18 3.68 2.81
CA ILE A 101 5.70 3.71 4.18
C ILE A 101 7.22 3.89 4.17
N ASN A 102 7.94 3.17 3.31
CA ASN A 102 9.40 3.31 3.19
C ASN A 102 9.79 4.71 2.68
N GLU A 103 9.11 5.22 1.65
CA GLU A 103 9.48 6.46 0.98
C GLU A 103 8.98 7.72 1.70
N ASN A 104 7.75 7.74 2.19
CA ASN A 104 7.19 8.91 2.88
C ASN A 104 7.62 8.96 4.34
N ALA A 105 7.37 7.89 5.09
CA ALA A 105 7.62 7.85 6.54
C ALA A 105 9.06 7.45 6.92
N LYS A 106 9.91 7.06 5.96
CA LYS A 106 11.27 6.54 6.23
C LYS A 106 11.25 5.35 7.20
N SER A 107 10.10 4.68 7.32
CA SER A 107 9.87 3.56 8.22
C SER A 107 10.05 2.24 7.50
N LYS A 108 10.38 1.19 8.26
CA LYS A 108 10.59 -0.14 7.69
C LYS A 108 9.26 -0.82 7.47
N ALA A 109 9.01 -1.28 6.25
CA ALA A 109 7.86 -2.10 5.90
C ALA A 109 8.27 -3.22 4.95
N PHE A 110 7.69 -4.40 5.18
CA PHE A 110 7.91 -5.61 4.40
C PHE A 110 6.56 -6.23 4.02
N ILE A 111 6.56 -7.09 3.00
CA ILE A 111 5.35 -7.77 2.54
C ILE A 111 5.54 -9.28 2.57
N GLY A 112 4.49 -10.01 2.89
CA GLY A 112 4.38 -11.44 2.74
C GLY A 112 3.07 -11.81 2.03
N ASN A 113 3.07 -12.91 1.30
CA ASN A 113 1.90 -13.35 0.55
C ASN A 113 1.43 -14.71 1.02
N LEU A 114 0.13 -14.83 1.30
CA LEU A 114 -0.50 -16.13 1.49
C LEU A 114 -0.72 -16.82 0.12
N PRO A 115 -0.49 -18.11 0.02
CA PRO A 115 -0.15 -19.06 1.11
C PRO A 115 1.34 -19.17 1.47
N GLU A 116 2.25 -18.50 0.75
CA GLU A 116 3.71 -18.68 0.86
C GLU A 116 4.22 -18.42 2.29
N VAL A 117 3.69 -17.40 2.97
CA VAL A 117 4.00 -17.09 4.38
C VAL A 117 3.89 -18.33 5.30
N HIS A 118 2.95 -19.24 5.00
CA HIS A 118 2.71 -20.44 5.80
C HIS A 118 3.74 -21.56 5.59
N HIS A 119 4.64 -21.43 4.62
CA HIS A 119 5.70 -22.42 4.39
C HIS A 119 6.99 -22.10 5.17
N ASN A 120 7.19 -20.84 5.51
CA ASN A 120 8.47 -20.39 6.08
C ASN A 120 8.30 -19.28 7.14
N GLU A 121 7.74 -18.15 6.76
CA GLU A 121 7.73 -16.92 7.57
C GLU A 121 6.91 -17.06 8.85
N ILE A 122 5.86 -17.87 8.83
CA ILE A 122 5.02 -18.14 10.02
C ILE A 122 5.85 -18.67 11.21
N LEU A 123 6.92 -19.41 10.94
CA LEU A 123 7.80 -19.96 11.98
C LEU A 123 8.66 -18.89 12.67
N SER A 124 8.87 -17.75 12.01
CA SER A 124 9.67 -16.66 12.59
C SER A 124 9.04 -16.05 13.85
N TRP A 125 7.72 -16.20 14.00
CA TRP A 125 6.98 -15.72 15.17
C TRP A 125 7.12 -16.60 16.41
N ASP A 126 7.73 -17.80 16.29
CA ASP A 126 7.90 -18.72 17.42
C ASP A 126 9.14 -18.38 18.27
N ALA A 127 10.15 -17.76 17.68
CA ALA A 127 11.45 -17.54 18.33
C ALA A 127 11.47 -16.35 19.30
N ASP A 128 10.61 -15.34 19.08
CA ASP A 128 10.61 -14.11 19.85
C ASP A 128 9.40 -14.04 20.78
N LYS A 129 9.58 -14.48 22.01
CA LYS A 129 8.48 -14.53 22.99
C LYS A 129 8.08 -13.17 23.54
N ASP A 130 9.00 -12.17 23.57
CA ASP A 130 8.77 -10.91 24.29
C ASP A 130 8.99 -9.63 23.47
N GLY A 131 9.56 -9.72 22.26
CA GLY A 131 9.96 -8.58 21.45
C GLY A 131 9.02 -8.26 20.30
N SER A 132 8.26 -9.22 19.80
CA SER A 132 7.47 -9.06 18.58
C SER A 132 6.40 -7.96 18.71
N LYS A 133 5.59 -7.94 19.77
CA LYS A 133 4.58 -6.88 19.99
C LYS A 133 5.18 -5.48 20.09
N LYS A 134 6.38 -5.36 20.64
CA LYS A 134 7.06 -4.07 20.80
C LYS A 134 7.66 -3.56 19.50
N ASN A 135 8.18 -4.47 18.67
CA ASN A 135 9.00 -4.14 17.52
C ASN A 135 8.28 -4.26 16.18
N TYR A 136 7.20 -5.03 16.11
CA TYR A 136 6.48 -5.34 14.88
C TYR A 136 4.99 -5.09 15.02
N ILE A 137 4.37 -4.86 13.87
CA ILE A 137 2.91 -4.88 13.69
C ILE A 137 2.62 -5.55 12.35
N VAL A 138 1.59 -6.38 12.32
CA VAL A 138 1.14 -7.05 11.11
C VAL A 138 -0.13 -6.36 10.62
N ILE A 139 -0.18 -6.06 9.33
CA ILE A 139 -1.37 -5.53 8.66
C ILE A 139 -1.84 -6.55 7.63
N PHE A 140 -3.08 -7.00 7.77
CA PHE A 140 -3.74 -7.82 6.76
C PHE A 140 -4.48 -6.91 5.79
N ILE A 141 -4.09 -6.94 4.50
CA ILE A 141 -4.88 -6.31 3.45
C ILE A 141 -5.82 -7.38 2.89
N ARG A 142 -7.10 -7.25 3.24
CA ARG A 142 -8.14 -8.20 2.89
C ARG A 142 -8.84 -7.79 1.58
N ASP A 143 -9.36 -8.79 0.91
CA ASP A 143 -10.13 -8.63 -0.31
C ASP A 143 -11.45 -9.39 -0.18
N GLN A 144 -12.57 -8.74 -0.48
CA GLN A 144 -13.89 -9.39 -0.44
C GLN A 144 -14.00 -10.60 -1.37
N ASN A 145 -13.19 -10.65 -2.44
CA ASN A 145 -13.14 -11.74 -3.42
C ASN A 145 -12.11 -12.82 -3.06
N GLU A 146 -11.65 -12.87 -1.82
CA GLU A 146 -10.73 -13.90 -1.36
C GLU A 146 -11.30 -15.30 -1.56
N HIS A 147 -10.48 -16.18 -2.14
CA HIS A 147 -10.80 -17.60 -2.16
C HIS A 147 -11.03 -18.12 -0.72
N PRO A 148 -12.02 -18.98 -0.45
CA PRO A 148 -12.32 -19.46 0.90
C PRO A 148 -11.11 -20.02 1.67
N GLN A 149 -10.18 -20.67 0.98
CA GLN A 149 -8.92 -21.14 1.59
C GLN A 149 -7.97 -20.01 2.00
N ILE A 150 -7.94 -18.90 1.27
CA ILE A 150 -7.17 -17.71 1.64
C ILE A 150 -7.80 -17.04 2.85
N LYS A 151 -9.13 -16.88 2.85
CA LYS A 151 -9.86 -16.37 4.01
C LYS A 151 -9.57 -17.18 5.27
N LYS A 152 -9.67 -18.51 5.18
CA LYS A 152 -9.33 -19.41 6.28
C LYS A 152 -7.88 -19.26 6.75
N ARG A 153 -6.94 -19.05 5.82
CA ARG A 153 -5.51 -18.84 6.17
C ARG A 153 -5.28 -17.57 6.97
N PHE A 154 -5.96 -16.47 6.67
CA PHE A 154 -5.89 -15.26 7.48
C PHE A 154 -6.39 -15.51 8.91
N GLU A 155 -7.55 -16.17 9.09
CA GLU A 155 -8.05 -16.48 10.40
C GLU A 155 -7.08 -17.37 11.21
N LEU A 156 -6.55 -18.42 10.57
CA LEU A 156 -5.55 -19.29 11.22
C LEU A 156 -4.25 -18.54 11.53
N THR A 157 -3.83 -17.62 10.68
CA THR A 157 -2.65 -16.77 10.96
C THR A 157 -2.91 -15.93 12.21
N LYS A 158 -4.09 -15.30 12.29
CA LYS A 158 -4.49 -14.49 13.44
C LYS A 158 -4.50 -15.30 14.74
N ASP A 159 -5.02 -16.52 14.70
CA ASP A 159 -5.05 -17.43 15.86
C ASP A 159 -3.62 -17.82 16.29
N LEU A 160 -2.71 -18.06 15.35
CA LEU A 160 -1.37 -18.55 15.63
C LEU A 160 -0.41 -17.47 16.15
N ILE A 161 -0.55 -16.23 15.66
CA ILE A 161 0.41 -15.17 15.98
C ILE A 161 -0.18 -13.97 16.74
N GLY A 162 -1.50 -13.89 16.92
CA GLY A 162 -2.16 -12.71 17.51
C GLY A 162 -1.81 -12.46 18.99
N GLU A 163 -1.36 -13.48 19.72
CA GLU A 163 -0.81 -13.28 21.06
C GLU A 163 0.62 -12.75 21.05
N LYS A 164 1.35 -12.95 19.93
CA LYS A 164 2.77 -12.62 19.77
C LYS A 164 3.01 -11.25 19.14
N VAL A 165 2.07 -10.77 18.31
CA VAL A 165 2.17 -9.51 17.58
C VAL A 165 0.80 -8.87 17.41
N ASP A 166 0.76 -7.52 17.40
CA ASP A 166 -0.48 -6.81 17.11
C ASP A 166 -0.84 -6.94 15.64
N ILE A 167 -2.11 -7.21 15.36
CA ILE A 167 -2.63 -7.39 14.00
C ILE A 167 -3.73 -6.36 13.73
N ILE A 168 -3.62 -5.69 12.60
CA ILE A 168 -4.68 -4.82 12.05
C ILE A 168 -5.22 -5.50 10.79
N GLU A 169 -6.54 -5.63 10.70
CA GLU A 169 -7.20 -6.06 9.47
C GLU A 169 -7.76 -4.83 8.74
N VAL A 170 -7.27 -4.59 7.53
CA VAL A 170 -7.82 -3.58 6.64
C VAL A 170 -8.69 -4.30 5.62
N ASN A 171 -9.99 -4.13 5.79
CA ASN A 171 -11.01 -4.72 4.94
C ASN A 171 -11.95 -3.62 4.47
N ILE A 172 -11.76 -3.16 3.25
CA ILE A 172 -12.67 -2.23 2.59
C ILE A 172 -13.57 -3.04 1.67
N ALA A 173 -14.81 -3.15 2.07
CA ALA A 173 -15.82 -3.86 1.30
C ALA A 173 -16.62 -2.86 0.46
N ASN A 174 -16.13 -2.53 -0.72
CA ASN A 174 -16.94 -1.88 -1.72
C ASN A 174 -17.53 -2.94 -2.67
N GLN A 175 -18.79 -3.29 -2.47
CA GLN A 175 -19.46 -4.33 -3.26
C GLN A 175 -19.74 -3.91 -4.70
N GLU A 176 -19.62 -2.63 -5.03
CA GLU A 176 -19.96 -2.12 -6.35
C GLU A 176 -18.86 -2.31 -7.39
N SER A 177 -17.58 -2.24 -6.98
CA SER A 177 -16.47 -2.26 -7.93
C SER A 177 -15.14 -2.61 -7.30
N THR A 178 -14.46 -3.60 -7.87
CA THR A 178 -13.07 -3.96 -7.50
C THR A 178 -12.12 -2.77 -7.69
N LEU A 179 -12.34 -1.93 -8.70
CA LEU A 179 -11.50 -0.75 -8.95
C LEU A 179 -11.70 0.33 -7.86
N LYS A 180 -12.93 0.53 -7.38
CA LYS A 180 -13.20 1.43 -6.24
C LYS A 180 -12.48 0.92 -5.00
N THR A 181 -12.62 -0.35 -4.66
CA THR A 181 -11.93 -0.99 -3.53
C THR A 181 -10.40 -0.84 -3.64
N LEU A 182 -9.85 -1.11 -4.82
CA LEU A 182 -8.41 -0.96 -5.07
C LEU A 182 -7.92 0.46 -4.77
N LEU A 183 -8.59 1.47 -5.35
CA LEU A 183 -8.15 2.86 -5.24
C LEU A 183 -8.42 3.45 -3.85
N GLU A 184 -9.46 3.02 -3.16
CA GLU A 184 -9.71 3.37 -1.77
C GLU A 184 -8.62 2.82 -0.85
N LEU A 185 -8.23 1.55 -1.02
CA LEU A 185 -7.10 0.95 -0.29
C LEU A 185 -5.77 1.64 -0.60
N VAL A 186 -5.57 2.07 -1.85
CA VAL A 186 -4.40 2.86 -2.25
C VAL A 186 -4.40 4.21 -1.53
N LEU A 187 -5.53 4.94 -1.54
CA LEU A 187 -5.67 6.22 -0.85
C LEU A 187 -5.41 6.07 0.65
N LEU A 188 -6.02 5.06 1.28
CA LEU A 188 -5.82 4.80 2.70
C LEU A 188 -4.33 4.59 3.03
N GLY A 189 -3.61 3.81 2.23
CA GLY A 189 -2.17 3.58 2.44
C GLY A 189 -1.31 4.82 2.23
N ASP A 190 -1.67 5.65 1.26
CA ASP A 190 -1.01 6.93 1.04
C ASP A 190 -1.21 7.86 2.26
N LEU A 191 -2.44 7.95 2.80
CA LEU A 191 -2.75 8.72 4.01
C LEU A 191 -2.02 8.16 5.24
N VAL A 192 -2.04 6.84 5.46
CA VAL A 192 -1.29 6.18 6.55
C VAL A 192 0.20 6.56 6.49
N SER A 193 0.81 6.51 5.31
CA SER A 193 2.23 6.81 5.15
C SER A 193 2.57 8.28 5.40
N LEU A 194 1.68 9.21 5.04
CA LEU A 194 1.84 10.64 5.28
C LEU A 194 1.60 11.01 6.75
N ASN A 195 0.56 10.47 7.37
CA ASN A 195 0.31 10.65 8.80
C ASN A 195 1.45 10.06 9.65
N LEU A 196 2.00 8.91 9.24
CA LEU A 196 3.17 8.33 9.89
C LEU A 196 4.42 9.20 9.70
N ALA A 197 4.62 9.80 8.53
CA ALA A 197 5.72 10.75 8.30
C ALA A 197 5.60 11.98 9.22
N ALA A 198 4.40 12.54 9.35
CA ALA A 198 4.12 13.65 10.26
C ALA A 198 4.39 13.27 11.72
N LYS A 199 3.89 12.11 12.16
CA LYS A 199 4.11 11.59 13.52
C LYS A 199 5.58 11.36 13.85
N LEU A 200 6.37 10.89 12.89
CA LEU A 200 7.80 10.64 13.04
C LEU A 200 8.64 11.90 12.80
N ALA A 201 8.01 13.05 12.48
CA ALA A 201 8.66 14.31 12.16
C ALA A 201 9.70 14.19 11.03
N VAL A 202 9.41 13.38 10.00
CA VAL A 202 10.25 13.21 8.81
C VAL A 202 9.65 13.91 7.60
N ASN A 203 10.50 14.48 6.75
CA ASN A 203 10.06 15.10 5.50
C ASN A 203 9.79 14.01 4.45
N PRO A 204 8.53 13.80 4.00
CA PRO A 204 8.22 12.80 3.00
C PRO A 204 8.92 13.06 1.65
N ASN A 205 9.23 14.31 1.33
CA ASN A 205 9.89 14.68 0.07
C ASN A 205 11.40 14.48 0.06
N ASN A 206 12.01 14.23 1.22
CA ASN A 206 13.46 14.00 1.28
C ASN A 206 13.81 12.66 0.60
N ILE A 207 14.72 12.70 -0.37
CA ILE A 207 15.24 11.55 -1.12
C ILE A 207 16.78 11.53 -1.17
N ASP A 208 17.46 12.24 -0.27
CA ASP A 208 18.91 12.43 -0.27
C ASP A 208 19.69 11.11 -0.39
N THR A 209 19.24 10.06 0.29
CA THR A 209 19.88 8.73 0.23
C THR A 209 19.81 8.13 -1.18
N ILE A 210 18.67 8.30 -1.87
CA ILE A 210 18.49 7.81 -3.24
C ILE A 210 19.35 8.63 -4.20
N GLU A 211 19.40 9.95 -4.04
CA GLU A 211 20.24 10.83 -4.85
C GLU A 211 21.73 10.52 -4.66
N LYS A 212 22.15 10.30 -3.41
CA LYS A 212 23.52 9.86 -3.11
C LYS A 212 23.85 8.54 -3.78
N LEU A 213 22.94 7.57 -3.72
CA LEU A 213 23.12 6.27 -4.38
C LEU A 213 23.26 6.43 -5.89
N LYS A 214 22.41 7.23 -6.54
CA LYS A 214 22.49 7.50 -7.98
C LYS A 214 23.85 8.11 -8.37
N LYS A 215 24.31 9.12 -7.63
CA LYS A 215 25.62 9.73 -7.85
C LYS A 215 26.78 8.72 -7.73
N LEU A 216 26.72 7.82 -6.76
CA LEU A 216 27.73 6.78 -6.57
C LEU A 216 27.70 5.72 -7.68
N LEU A 217 26.54 5.51 -8.32
CA LEU A 217 26.38 4.60 -9.46
C LEU A 217 26.74 5.24 -10.81
N GLY A 218 27.16 6.52 -10.84
CA GLY A 218 27.55 7.22 -12.04
C GLY A 218 26.37 7.79 -12.85
N GLY A 219 25.25 8.04 -12.21
CA GLY A 219 24.06 8.68 -12.78
C GLY A 219 23.96 10.15 -12.42
#